data_ba2b145db7f538e0c9a1d209485c4709
#
_entry.id   ba2b145db7f538e0c9a1d209485c4709
#
_cell.length_a   1.000
_cell.length_b   1.000
_cell.length_c   1.000
_cell.angle_alpha   90.00
_cell.angle_beta   90.00
_cell.angle_gamma   90.00
#
_symmetry.space_group_name_H-M   'P 1'
#
loop_
_entity.id
_entity.type
_entity.pdbx_description
1 polymer ?
#
loop_
_entity_poly.entity_id
_entity_poly.type
_entity_poly.pdbx_seq_one_letter_code
_entity_poly.pdbx_strand_id
1 'polypeptide(L)'
;LDENNLIPDDQQEDENDILKPITFKDAVVLNSDWTIETINLQIKKGNIDLQPGFQRRVAWDDTRKSRLLESIIVGMPVPNIVLAENKVHRGRFIVIDGKQRLVAISEFLEGGYKLKGLDIRRDLNDKLFSDLPADDREYLENATLRSTLIRNWNDENFLYAIFFRLNSGSLPLSPQELRKALVGGNLLDAIEKYLLGSASFKVIFGDVLDKRMRDSELVLRFLAYDKNLQDYRGDFKDFLDSNTRYFESDWKARESQATEIFQRLDLALGVAHKLFGHDAYKKWLGD
;
A
#
# COMPACT_ATOMS: atom_id res chain seq x y z
N LEU A 1 -21.27 -13.75 1.06
CA LEU A 1 -20.42 -13.38 2.21
C LEU A 1 -19.10 -14.10 2.03
N ASP A 2 -18.05 -13.35 1.81
CA ASP A 2 -16.70 -13.88 1.60
C ASP A 2 -16.23 -14.45 2.93
N GLU A 3 -16.15 -15.77 3.06
CA GLU A 3 -15.78 -16.48 4.32
C GLU A 3 -14.37 -16.13 4.85
N ASN A 4 -13.59 -15.35 4.09
CA ASN A 4 -12.24 -14.90 4.45
C ASN A 4 -12.19 -13.52 5.10
N ASN A 5 -13.31 -12.87 5.40
CA ASN A 5 -13.34 -11.51 5.93
C ASN A 5 -13.61 -11.52 7.44
N LEU A 6 -12.60 -11.88 8.22
CA LEU A 6 -12.70 -11.98 9.69
C LEU A 6 -12.73 -10.62 10.42
N ILE A 7 -12.43 -9.53 9.72
CA ILE A 7 -12.47 -8.17 10.28
C ILE A 7 -13.68 -7.45 9.66
N PRO A 8 -14.74 -7.15 10.46
CA PRO A 8 -15.94 -6.49 9.96
C PRO A 8 -15.65 -5.10 9.39
N ASP A 9 -16.34 -4.73 8.31
CA ASP A 9 -16.18 -3.43 7.65
C ASP A 9 -16.60 -2.25 8.56
N ASP A 10 -17.49 -2.46 9.51
CA ASP A 10 -17.95 -1.46 10.49
C ASP A 10 -16.89 -1.09 11.56
N GLN A 11 -15.78 -1.80 11.60
CA GLN A 11 -14.65 -1.51 12.49
C GLN A 11 -13.46 -0.83 11.76
N GLN A 12 -13.60 -0.47 10.51
CA GLN A 12 -12.59 0.29 9.79
C GLN A 12 -12.61 1.76 10.18
N GLU A 13 -11.51 2.47 9.94
CA GLU A 13 -11.51 3.93 10.02
C GLU A 13 -12.59 4.46 9.06
N ASP A 14 -13.47 5.37 9.56
CA ASP A 14 -14.51 5.95 8.70
C ASP A 14 -13.83 6.77 7.60
N GLU A 15 -14.20 6.50 6.35
CA GLU A 15 -13.71 7.25 5.20
C GLU A 15 -14.04 8.76 5.33
N ASN A 16 -15.07 9.11 6.07
CA ASN A 16 -15.44 10.50 6.37
C ASN A 16 -14.50 11.19 7.37
N ASP A 17 -13.80 10.43 8.22
CA ASP A 17 -12.79 10.99 9.14
C ASP A 17 -11.53 11.46 8.39
N ILE A 18 -11.37 11.06 7.13
CA ILE A 18 -10.24 11.43 6.26
C ILE A 18 -10.37 12.87 5.75
N LEU A 19 -11.57 13.44 5.68
CA LEU A 19 -11.86 14.73 5.06
C LEU A 19 -11.92 15.90 6.07
N LYS A 20 -10.84 16.14 6.81
CA LYS A 20 -10.69 17.37 7.60
C LYS A 20 -10.53 18.60 6.69
N PRO A 21 -10.79 19.84 7.18
CA PRO A 21 -10.53 21.06 6.42
C PRO A 21 -9.10 21.07 5.90
N ILE A 22 -8.95 21.03 4.58
CA ILE A 22 -7.66 20.88 3.91
C ILE A 22 -7.15 22.25 3.52
N THR A 23 -5.89 22.55 3.85
CA THR A 23 -5.22 23.75 3.41
C THR A 23 -4.42 23.46 2.15
N PHE A 24 -4.84 24.07 1.02
CA PHE A 24 -4.16 23.94 -0.29
C PHE A 24 -3.00 24.93 -0.47
N LYS A 25 -2.55 25.59 0.59
CA LYS A 25 -1.49 26.60 0.48
C LYS A 25 -0.18 25.92 0.07
N ASP A 26 0.47 26.49 -0.92
CA ASP A 26 1.82 26.19 -1.39
C ASP A 26 2.01 24.87 -2.16
N ALA A 27 1.02 23.99 -2.25
CA ALA A 27 1.13 22.78 -3.04
C ALA A 27 1.20 23.11 -4.54
N VAL A 28 2.21 22.56 -5.22
CA VAL A 28 2.42 22.72 -6.66
C VAL A 28 2.13 21.41 -7.36
N VAL A 29 1.23 21.45 -8.34
CA VAL A 29 0.88 20.29 -9.18
C VAL A 29 1.47 20.51 -10.57
N LEU A 30 2.34 19.63 -11.01
CA LEU A 30 3.02 19.66 -12.29
C LEU A 30 2.70 18.40 -13.10
N ASN A 31 2.47 18.55 -14.39
CA ASN A 31 2.40 17.43 -15.30
C ASN A 31 3.77 17.24 -15.97
N SER A 32 4.19 15.99 -16.08
CA SER A 32 5.44 15.59 -16.71
C SER A 32 5.26 14.26 -17.42
N ASP A 33 5.78 14.14 -18.61
CA ASP A 33 5.78 12.87 -19.33
C ASP A 33 7.15 12.21 -19.14
N TRP A 34 7.15 11.00 -18.57
CA TRP A 34 8.36 10.22 -18.33
C TRP A 34 8.35 8.98 -19.21
N THR A 35 9.50 8.66 -19.80
CA THR A 35 9.63 7.37 -20.51
C THR A 35 9.56 6.20 -19.53
N ILE A 36 9.10 5.07 -20.01
CA ILE A 36 9.05 3.82 -19.24
C ILE A 36 10.45 3.46 -18.71
N GLU A 37 11.50 3.64 -19.52
CA GLU A 37 12.88 3.45 -19.07
C GLU A 37 13.23 4.37 -17.89
N THR A 38 12.91 5.66 -17.99
CA THR A 38 13.16 6.63 -16.92
C THR A 38 12.43 6.23 -15.64
N ILE A 39 11.16 5.86 -15.75
CA ILE A 39 10.35 5.41 -14.60
C ILE A 39 11.01 4.20 -13.93
N ASN A 40 11.36 3.18 -14.72
CA ASN A 40 11.99 1.97 -14.19
C ASN A 40 13.34 2.26 -13.52
N LEU A 41 14.13 3.16 -14.11
CA LEU A 41 15.39 3.61 -13.50
C LEU A 41 15.16 4.32 -12.15
N GLN A 42 14.14 5.16 -12.05
CA GLN A 42 13.79 5.84 -10.79
C GLN A 42 13.31 4.85 -9.72
N ILE A 43 12.57 3.81 -10.12
CA ILE A 43 12.17 2.72 -9.23
C ILE A 43 13.41 1.95 -8.74
N LYS A 44 14.30 1.54 -9.64
CA LYS A 44 15.55 0.82 -9.29
C LYS A 44 16.46 1.60 -8.35
N LYS A 45 16.52 2.92 -8.49
CA LYS A 45 17.27 3.80 -7.59
C LYS A 45 16.59 4.04 -6.25
N GLY A 46 15.38 3.53 -6.03
CA GLY A 46 14.58 3.81 -4.84
C GLY A 46 14.08 5.25 -4.75
N ASN A 47 14.09 5.99 -5.85
CA ASN A 47 13.53 7.35 -5.91
C ASN A 47 12.01 7.34 -6.06
N ILE A 48 11.44 6.33 -6.71
CA ILE A 48 10.02 6.00 -6.65
C ILE A 48 9.90 4.75 -5.79
N ASP A 49 9.35 4.92 -4.60
CA ASP A 49 9.16 3.82 -3.67
C ASP A 49 7.86 3.08 -4.00
N LEU A 50 8.00 1.85 -4.49
CA LEU A 50 6.88 0.94 -4.70
C LEU A 50 6.54 0.14 -3.43
N GLN A 51 7.30 0.37 -2.36
CA GLN A 51 7.20 -0.31 -1.06
C GLN A 51 7.23 -1.85 -1.20
N PRO A 52 8.44 -2.47 -1.16
CA PRO A 52 8.64 -3.92 -1.36
C PRO A 52 7.76 -4.82 -0.47
N GLY A 53 7.44 -4.36 0.76
CA GLY A 53 6.50 -5.05 1.65
C GLY A 53 5.09 -5.19 1.08
N PHE A 54 4.70 -4.32 0.15
CA PHE A 54 3.42 -4.38 -0.56
C PHE A 54 3.42 -5.34 -1.76
N GLN A 55 4.57 -5.73 -2.31
CA GLN A 55 4.60 -6.64 -3.46
C GLN A 55 3.86 -7.95 -3.21
N ARG A 56 3.86 -8.44 -1.96
CA ARG A 56 3.09 -9.64 -1.58
C ARG A 56 1.58 -9.43 -1.56
N ARG A 57 1.12 -8.17 -1.62
CA ARG A 57 -0.30 -7.78 -1.57
C ARG A 57 -0.79 -7.15 -2.87
N VAL A 58 -0.02 -7.28 -3.98
CA VAL A 58 -0.42 -6.77 -5.31
C VAL A 58 -1.71 -7.45 -5.77
N ALA A 59 -2.68 -6.64 -6.17
CA ALA A 59 -4.01 -7.12 -6.54
C ALA A 59 -4.12 -7.57 -8.02
N TRP A 60 -3.17 -7.17 -8.90
CA TRP A 60 -3.22 -7.51 -10.32
C TRP A 60 -2.56 -8.86 -10.60
N ASP A 61 -3.31 -9.73 -11.29
CA ASP A 61 -2.75 -10.95 -11.88
C ASP A 61 -1.91 -10.61 -13.12
N ASP A 62 -1.15 -11.61 -13.61
CA ASP A 62 -0.29 -11.41 -14.76
C ASP A 62 -1.07 -11.11 -16.05
N THR A 63 -2.33 -11.54 -16.18
CA THR A 63 -3.17 -11.23 -17.34
C THR A 63 -3.50 -9.74 -17.37
N ARG A 64 -3.88 -9.16 -16.23
CA ARG A 64 -4.16 -7.73 -16.13
C ARG A 64 -2.89 -6.88 -16.32
N LYS A 65 -1.76 -7.33 -15.77
CA LYS A 65 -0.45 -6.71 -16.02
C LYS A 65 -0.11 -6.73 -17.51
N SER A 66 -0.26 -7.88 -18.15
CA SER A 66 0.05 -8.07 -19.58
C SER A 66 -0.82 -7.18 -20.48
N ARG A 67 -2.09 -7.03 -20.20
CA ARG A 67 -2.99 -6.13 -20.94
C ARG A 67 -2.61 -4.65 -20.83
N LEU A 68 -2.06 -4.24 -19.69
CA LEU A 68 -1.48 -2.90 -19.58
C LEU A 68 -0.29 -2.75 -20.52
N LEU A 69 0.66 -3.71 -20.51
CA LEU A 69 1.84 -3.68 -21.38
C LEU A 69 1.42 -3.71 -22.85
N GLU A 70 0.45 -4.54 -23.22
CA GLU A 70 -0.12 -4.55 -24.57
C GLU A 70 -0.67 -3.17 -24.96
N SER A 71 -1.44 -2.53 -24.08
CA SER A 71 -1.98 -1.19 -24.34
C SER A 71 -0.88 -0.17 -24.61
N ILE A 72 0.23 -0.23 -23.88
CA ILE A 72 1.37 0.65 -24.10
C ILE A 72 2.06 0.32 -25.44
N ILE A 73 2.32 -0.96 -25.72
CA ILE A 73 3.00 -1.41 -26.97
C ILE A 73 2.19 -1.02 -28.22
N VAL A 74 0.86 -1.06 -28.16
CA VAL A 74 0.02 -0.67 -29.30
C VAL A 74 -0.31 0.84 -29.33
N GLY A 75 0.24 1.64 -28.40
CA GLY A 75 0.04 3.08 -28.36
C GLY A 75 -1.34 3.52 -27.85
N MET A 76 -2.06 2.66 -27.13
CA MET A 76 -3.32 3.04 -26.50
C MET A 76 -3.10 3.97 -25.30
N PRO A 77 -3.99 4.94 -25.06
CA PRO A 77 -3.89 5.78 -23.88
C PRO A 77 -4.07 4.95 -22.61
N VAL A 78 -3.15 5.14 -21.67
CA VAL A 78 -3.21 4.56 -20.33
C VAL A 78 -3.41 5.65 -19.29
N PRO A 79 -4.08 5.38 -18.16
CA PRO A 79 -4.27 6.37 -17.12
C PRO A 79 -2.92 6.88 -16.59
N ASN A 80 -2.85 8.19 -16.28
CA ASN A 80 -1.66 8.83 -15.70
C ASN A 80 -1.34 8.26 -14.31
N ILE A 81 -0.08 8.37 -13.91
CA ILE A 81 0.37 8.11 -12.54
C ILE A 81 0.37 9.42 -11.75
N VAL A 82 0.18 9.32 -10.44
CA VAL A 82 0.24 10.48 -9.54
C VAL A 82 1.28 10.20 -8.45
N LEU A 83 2.25 11.09 -8.36
CA LEU A 83 3.40 11.00 -7.48
C LEU A 83 3.46 12.23 -6.57
N ALA A 84 3.72 12.05 -5.28
CA ALA A 84 4.00 13.15 -4.36
C ALA A 84 5.48 13.13 -3.97
N GLU A 85 6.15 14.28 -4.05
CA GLU A 85 7.55 14.40 -3.62
C GLU A 85 7.64 14.23 -2.09
N ASN A 86 8.61 13.45 -1.64
CA ASN A 86 8.84 13.24 -0.22
C ASN A 86 9.29 14.56 0.46
N LYS A 87 8.73 14.88 1.62
CA LYS A 87 9.04 16.12 2.35
C LYS A 87 10.49 16.22 2.82
N VAL A 88 11.05 15.09 3.22
CA VAL A 88 12.40 15.02 3.82
C VAL A 88 13.46 14.80 2.74
N HIS A 89 13.14 13.97 1.76
CA HIS A 89 14.09 13.57 0.72
C HIS A 89 13.65 14.09 -0.65
N ARG A 90 14.15 15.26 -1.01
CA ARG A 90 13.89 15.87 -2.32
C ARG A 90 14.31 14.94 -3.46
N GLY A 91 13.47 14.84 -4.48
CA GLY A 91 13.69 13.94 -5.62
C GLY A 91 13.28 12.48 -5.37
N ARG A 92 12.76 12.15 -4.19
CA ARG A 92 12.07 10.88 -3.93
C ARG A 92 10.58 11.08 -3.96
N PHE A 93 9.87 10.08 -4.44
CA PHE A 93 8.43 10.17 -4.70
C PHE A 93 7.67 9.02 -4.04
N ILE A 94 6.55 9.38 -3.45
CA ILE A 94 5.52 8.48 -2.93
C ILE A 94 4.49 8.29 -4.04
N VAL A 95 4.07 7.06 -4.29
CA VAL A 95 3.05 6.77 -5.30
C VAL A 95 1.66 6.99 -4.70
N ILE A 96 0.94 7.98 -5.22
CA ILE A 96 -0.43 8.29 -4.82
C ILE A 96 -1.43 7.49 -5.65
N ASP A 97 -1.23 7.42 -6.98
CA ASP A 97 -2.01 6.55 -7.87
C ASP A 97 -1.12 5.95 -8.95
N GLY A 98 -1.51 4.78 -9.44
CA GLY A 98 -0.80 4.07 -10.50
C GLY A 98 0.20 3.03 -9.99
N LYS A 99 0.21 2.68 -8.70
CA LYS A 99 1.14 1.69 -8.13
C LYS A 99 1.13 0.38 -8.91
N GLN A 100 -0.05 -0.18 -9.19
CA GLN A 100 -0.17 -1.44 -9.93
C GLN A 100 0.41 -1.35 -11.35
N ARG A 101 0.25 -0.19 -12.00
CA ARG A 101 0.84 0.09 -13.31
C ARG A 101 2.37 0.11 -13.25
N LEU A 102 2.91 0.80 -12.25
CA LEU A 102 4.35 0.88 -12.03
C LEU A 102 4.97 -0.48 -11.70
N VAL A 103 4.31 -1.27 -10.85
CA VAL A 103 4.73 -2.65 -10.52
C VAL A 103 4.71 -3.52 -11.78
N ALA A 104 3.63 -3.50 -12.55
CA ALA A 104 3.50 -4.31 -13.78
C ALA A 104 4.61 -3.99 -14.78
N ILE A 105 4.92 -2.70 -14.96
CA ILE A 105 5.98 -2.23 -15.85
C ILE A 105 7.36 -2.69 -15.35
N SER A 106 7.67 -2.41 -14.07
CA SER A 106 8.98 -2.74 -13.52
C SER A 106 9.25 -4.24 -13.49
N GLU A 107 8.28 -5.03 -13.02
CA GLU A 107 8.41 -6.50 -13.00
C GLU A 107 8.59 -7.09 -14.41
N PHE A 108 7.89 -6.57 -15.42
CA PHE A 108 8.04 -7.06 -16.79
C PHE A 108 9.41 -6.74 -17.37
N LEU A 109 9.88 -5.49 -17.22
CA LEU A 109 11.21 -5.09 -17.69
C LEU A 109 12.35 -5.87 -17.01
N GLU A 110 12.10 -6.39 -15.80
CA GLU A 110 13.03 -7.25 -15.05
C GLU A 110 12.87 -8.74 -15.36
N GLY A 111 11.96 -9.11 -16.25
CA GLY A 111 11.73 -10.51 -16.62
C GLY A 111 10.96 -11.30 -15.57
N GLY A 112 10.20 -10.62 -14.68
CA GLY A 112 9.48 -11.25 -13.58
C GLY A 112 8.26 -12.07 -14.01
N TYR A 113 7.72 -11.84 -15.19
CA TYR A 113 6.60 -12.63 -15.73
C TYR A 113 6.59 -12.62 -17.26
N LYS A 114 5.90 -13.62 -17.85
CA LYS A 114 5.63 -13.70 -19.28
C LYS A 114 4.28 -13.05 -19.61
N LEU A 115 4.19 -12.37 -20.74
CA LEU A 115 2.93 -11.84 -21.25
C LEU A 115 1.92 -12.96 -21.48
N LYS A 116 0.67 -12.73 -21.10
CA LYS A 116 -0.41 -13.69 -21.31
C LYS A 116 -1.78 -13.02 -21.42
N GLY A 117 -2.68 -13.67 -22.14
CA GLY A 117 -4.05 -13.18 -22.33
C GLY A 117 -4.13 -11.88 -23.13
N LEU A 118 -3.20 -11.69 -24.07
CA LEU A 118 -3.18 -10.57 -24.99
C LEU A 118 -4.23 -10.77 -26.09
N ASP A 119 -4.97 -9.72 -26.40
CA ASP A 119 -6.05 -9.75 -27.36
C ASP A 119 -5.63 -9.25 -28.75
N ILE A 120 -4.74 -8.27 -28.82
CA ILE A 120 -4.28 -7.59 -30.04
C ILE A 120 -2.94 -8.17 -30.51
N ARG A 121 -1.92 -8.13 -29.66
CA ARG A 121 -0.59 -8.63 -29.93
C ARG A 121 -0.41 -10.07 -29.43
N ARG A 122 -1.27 -10.98 -29.92
CA ARG A 122 -1.26 -12.41 -29.56
C ARG A 122 0.08 -13.09 -29.81
N ASP A 123 0.84 -12.56 -30.76
CA ASP A 123 2.19 -12.98 -31.10
C ASP A 123 3.21 -12.79 -29.96
N LEU A 124 2.89 -11.95 -28.99
CA LEU A 124 3.72 -11.66 -27.81
C LEU A 124 3.34 -12.51 -26.59
N ASN A 125 2.28 -13.32 -26.64
CA ASN A 125 1.97 -14.24 -25.54
C ASN A 125 3.16 -15.18 -25.26
N ASP A 126 3.32 -15.53 -23.99
CA ASP A 126 4.38 -16.37 -23.43
C ASP A 126 5.81 -15.82 -23.56
N LYS A 127 5.98 -14.56 -23.99
CA LYS A 127 7.28 -13.89 -24.09
C LYS A 127 7.62 -13.12 -22.81
N LEU A 128 8.88 -13.20 -22.41
CA LEU A 128 9.52 -12.28 -21.47
C LEU A 128 9.88 -10.98 -22.21
N PHE A 129 10.24 -9.93 -21.46
CA PHE A 129 10.75 -8.69 -22.05
C PHE A 129 11.96 -8.92 -22.96
N SER A 130 12.90 -9.78 -22.54
CA SER A 130 14.08 -10.17 -23.33
C SER A 130 13.75 -10.86 -24.67
N ASP A 131 12.59 -11.51 -24.73
CA ASP A 131 12.16 -12.31 -25.89
C ASP A 131 11.32 -11.50 -26.89
N LEU A 132 10.99 -10.24 -26.54
CA LEU A 132 10.28 -9.36 -27.46
C LEU A 132 11.13 -9.01 -28.69
N PRO A 133 10.52 -8.78 -29.86
CA PRO A 133 11.20 -8.16 -31.00
C PRO A 133 11.90 -6.85 -30.58
N ALA A 134 13.04 -6.55 -31.22
CA ALA A 134 13.84 -5.37 -30.86
C ALA A 134 13.03 -4.07 -30.95
N ASP A 135 12.23 -3.92 -32.00
CA ASP A 135 11.40 -2.74 -32.20
C ASP A 135 10.33 -2.57 -31.11
N ASP A 136 9.71 -3.68 -30.64
CA ASP A 136 8.73 -3.65 -29.56
C ASP A 136 9.38 -3.30 -28.22
N ARG A 137 10.60 -3.76 -27.96
CA ARG A 137 11.35 -3.39 -26.75
C ARG A 137 11.69 -1.92 -26.72
N GLU A 138 12.29 -1.44 -27.85
CA GLU A 138 12.66 -0.04 -27.99
C GLU A 138 11.44 0.88 -27.89
N TYR A 139 10.33 0.49 -28.52
CA TYR A 139 9.08 1.24 -28.43
C TYR A 139 8.56 1.30 -26.98
N LEU A 140 8.56 0.16 -26.28
CA LEU A 140 8.10 0.10 -24.88
C LEU A 140 8.98 0.95 -23.97
N GLU A 141 10.30 0.88 -24.09
CA GLU A 141 11.23 1.67 -23.27
C GLU A 141 11.06 3.17 -23.48
N ASN A 142 10.83 3.60 -24.73
CA ASN A 142 10.65 4.99 -25.11
C ASN A 142 9.21 5.49 -24.95
N ALA A 143 8.22 4.59 -24.78
CA ALA A 143 6.85 4.98 -24.56
C ALA A 143 6.73 5.89 -23.34
N THR A 144 5.94 6.96 -23.45
CA THR A 144 5.77 7.90 -22.36
C THR A 144 4.55 7.61 -21.52
N LEU A 145 4.71 7.68 -20.21
CA LEU A 145 3.63 7.63 -19.24
C LEU A 145 3.45 9.02 -18.63
N ARG A 146 2.25 9.56 -18.79
CA ARG A 146 1.90 10.85 -18.19
C ARG A 146 1.94 10.74 -16.67
N SER A 147 2.62 11.69 -16.03
CA SER A 147 2.80 11.73 -14.59
C SER A 147 2.34 13.08 -14.03
N THR A 148 1.56 13.06 -12.98
CA THR A 148 1.22 14.26 -12.20
C THR A 148 2.09 14.26 -10.95
N LEU A 149 2.91 15.31 -10.79
CA LEU A 149 3.83 15.47 -9.67
C LEU A 149 3.27 16.50 -8.69
N ILE A 150 3.12 16.09 -7.43
CA ILE A 150 2.68 16.97 -6.34
C ILE A 150 3.91 17.33 -5.51
N ARG A 151 4.21 18.63 -5.41
CA ARG A 151 5.34 19.16 -4.64
C ARG A 151 4.88 20.19 -3.62
N ASN A 152 5.73 20.50 -2.66
CA ASN A 152 5.50 21.50 -1.61
C ASN A 152 4.18 21.34 -0.85
N TRP A 153 3.70 20.11 -0.74
CA TRP A 153 2.53 19.81 0.07
C TRP A 153 2.90 19.86 1.55
N ASN A 154 2.12 20.58 2.36
CA ASN A 154 2.41 20.79 3.78
C ASN A 154 1.55 19.93 4.70
N ASP A 155 0.39 19.50 4.23
CA ASP A 155 -0.58 18.73 4.98
C ASP A 155 -0.75 17.32 4.39
N GLU A 156 -0.57 16.29 5.22
CA GLU A 156 -0.81 14.90 4.81
C GLU A 156 -2.27 14.67 4.44
N ASN A 157 -3.21 15.36 5.11
CA ASN A 157 -4.63 15.27 4.78
C ASN A 157 -4.92 15.73 3.33
N PHE A 158 -4.09 16.61 2.78
CA PHE A 158 -4.15 16.99 1.37
C PHE A 158 -3.86 15.79 0.45
N LEU A 159 -2.82 15.00 0.75
CA LEU A 159 -2.51 13.79 -0.03
C LEU A 159 -3.60 12.72 0.15
N TYR A 160 -4.11 12.56 1.38
CA TYR A 160 -5.25 11.68 1.63
C TYR A 160 -6.46 12.05 0.78
N ALA A 161 -6.81 13.33 0.70
CA ALA A 161 -7.96 13.79 -0.06
C ALA A 161 -7.78 13.61 -1.58
N ILE A 162 -6.59 13.90 -2.12
CA ILE A 162 -6.28 13.62 -3.53
C ILE A 162 -6.41 12.14 -3.80
N PHE A 163 -5.79 11.35 -2.94
CA PHE A 163 -5.81 9.91 -3.05
C PHE A 163 -7.24 9.36 -3.08
N PHE A 164 -8.07 9.76 -2.11
CA PHE A 164 -9.47 9.33 -2.00
C PHE A 164 -10.27 9.68 -3.26
N ARG A 165 -10.10 10.91 -3.77
CA ARG A 165 -10.82 11.37 -4.98
C ARG A 165 -10.37 10.68 -6.26
N LEU A 166 -9.08 10.37 -6.41
CA LEU A 166 -8.56 9.69 -7.59
C LEU A 166 -9.01 8.22 -7.64
N ASN A 167 -9.20 7.62 -6.47
CA ASN A 167 -9.56 6.20 -6.37
C ASN A 167 -11.08 5.94 -6.22
N SER A 168 -11.93 6.97 -6.28
CA SER A 168 -13.39 6.84 -6.14
C SER A 168 -14.05 5.94 -7.21
N GLY A 169 -13.35 5.58 -8.28
CA GLY A 169 -13.80 4.65 -9.33
C GLY A 169 -13.12 3.28 -9.36
N SER A 170 -12.20 3.01 -8.43
CA SER A 170 -11.48 1.73 -8.29
C SER A 170 -11.46 1.32 -6.81
N LEU A 171 -10.86 0.18 -6.48
CA LEU A 171 -10.63 -0.18 -5.07
C LEU A 171 -9.64 0.82 -4.44
N PRO A 172 -10.09 1.76 -3.58
CA PRO A 172 -9.22 2.73 -2.95
C PRO A 172 -8.21 2.03 -2.04
N LEU A 173 -7.03 2.62 -1.78
CA LEU A 173 -6.16 2.11 -0.72
C LEU A 173 -6.86 2.27 0.64
N SER A 174 -6.61 1.35 1.55
CA SER A 174 -7.09 1.50 2.92
C SER A 174 -6.36 2.62 3.66
N PRO A 175 -6.91 3.16 4.76
CA PRO A 175 -6.20 4.11 5.61
C PRO A 175 -4.82 3.60 6.05
N GLN A 176 -4.71 2.31 6.34
CA GLN A 176 -3.45 1.69 6.75
C GLN A 176 -2.43 1.60 5.62
N GLU A 177 -2.87 1.30 4.39
CA GLU A 177 -2.01 1.35 3.20
C GLU A 177 -1.46 2.76 2.97
N LEU A 178 -2.29 3.78 3.14
CA LEU A 178 -1.87 5.18 3.07
C LEU A 178 -0.90 5.56 4.19
N ARG A 179 -1.18 5.15 5.43
CA ARG A 179 -0.29 5.38 6.57
C ARG A 179 1.09 4.78 6.30
N LYS A 180 1.16 3.57 5.77
CA LYS A 180 2.43 2.96 5.37
C LYS A 180 3.12 3.76 4.27
N ALA A 181 2.37 4.28 3.30
CA ALA A 181 2.92 5.06 2.20
C ALA A 181 3.46 6.44 2.64
N LEU A 182 2.77 7.13 3.54
CA LEU A 182 3.06 8.51 3.91
C LEU A 182 4.03 8.61 5.10
N VAL A 183 3.82 7.78 6.11
CA VAL A 183 4.65 7.76 7.32
C VAL A 183 5.76 6.73 7.18
N GLY A 184 5.43 5.55 6.63
CA GLY A 184 6.37 4.45 6.39
C GLY A 184 7.06 3.96 7.65
N GLY A 185 8.16 3.23 7.46
CA GLY A 185 9.22 3.09 8.46
C GLY A 185 9.20 1.82 9.28
N ASN A 186 10.01 1.87 10.33
CA ASN A 186 10.43 0.71 11.10
C ASN A 186 9.30 0.06 11.90
N LEU A 187 8.36 0.86 12.44
CA LEU A 187 7.23 0.31 13.19
C LEU A 187 6.33 -0.56 12.30
N LEU A 188 5.99 -0.07 11.11
CA LEU A 188 5.10 -0.81 10.21
C LEU A 188 5.78 -2.05 9.64
N ASP A 189 7.09 -2.00 9.45
CA ASP A 189 7.89 -3.18 9.10
C ASP A 189 7.98 -4.18 10.26
N ALA A 190 8.08 -3.71 11.49
CA ALA A 190 8.05 -4.55 12.69
C ALA A 190 6.67 -5.22 12.89
N ILE A 191 5.57 -4.50 12.63
CA ILE A 191 4.22 -5.06 12.62
C ILE A 191 4.11 -6.17 11.57
N GLU A 192 4.61 -5.95 10.36
CA GLU A 192 4.57 -6.96 9.31
C GLU A 192 5.39 -8.21 9.68
N LYS A 193 6.57 -8.00 10.26
CA LYS A 193 7.40 -9.10 10.79
C LYS A 193 6.68 -9.87 11.90
N TYR A 194 5.98 -9.17 12.81
CA TYR A 194 5.16 -9.79 13.84
C TYR A 194 4.05 -10.65 13.23
N LEU A 195 3.28 -10.13 12.29
CA LEU A 195 2.21 -10.87 11.62
C LEU A 195 2.70 -12.14 10.94
N LEU A 196 3.88 -12.09 10.31
CA LEU A 196 4.51 -13.24 9.67
C LEU A 196 5.03 -14.28 10.68
N GLY A 197 5.37 -13.86 11.90
CA GLY A 197 5.97 -14.68 12.95
C GLY A 197 5.00 -15.21 14.00
N SER A 198 3.88 -14.52 14.27
CA SER A 198 2.97 -14.86 15.37
C SER A 198 2.10 -16.07 15.05
N ALA A 199 2.31 -17.15 15.78
CA ALA A 199 1.46 -18.35 15.71
C ALA A 199 0.05 -18.08 16.27
N SER A 200 -0.06 -17.29 17.35
CA SER A 200 -1.34 -16.94 17.97
C SER A 200 -2.22 -16.12 17.04
N PHE A 201 -1.62 -15.15 16.30
CA PHE A 201 -2.34 -14.36 15.31
C PHE A 201 -2.86 -15.23 14.16
N LYS A 202 -2.01 -16.08 13.62
CA LYS A 202 -2.35 -16.97 12.50
C LYS A 202 -3.46 -17.98 12.83
N VAL A 203 -3.50 -18.49 14.04
CA VAL A 203 -4.55 -19.41 14.48
C VAL A 203 -5.93 -18.75 14.47
N ILE A 204 -6.01 -17.46 14.80
CA ILE A 204 -7.27 -16.73 14.89
C ILE A 204 -7.67 -16.09 13.55
N PHE A 205 -6.72 -15.44 12.86
CA PHE A 205 -6.99 -14.62 11.68
C PHE A 205 -6.54 -15.26 10.36
N GLY A 206 -5.91 -16.43 10.42
CA GLY A 206 -5.39 -17.12 9.24
C GLY A 206 -3.92 -16.83 8.95
N ASP A 207 -3.33 -17.61 8.06
CA ASP A 207 -1.89 -17.57 7.71
C ASP A 207 -1.59 -16.64 6.51
N VAL A 208 -2.63 -16.11 5.87
CA VAL A 208 -2.50 -15.21 4.72
C VAL A 208 -2.68 -13.77 5.15
N LEU A 209 -1.68 -12.95 4.85
CA LEU A 209 -1.76 -11.52 5.14
C LEU A 209 -2.91 -10.85 4.36
N ASP A 210 -3.65 -9.98 5.03
CA ASP A 210 -4.76 -9.24 4.42
C ASP A 210 -4.26 -8.28 3.33
N LYS A 211 -4.86 -8.35 2.13
CA LYS A 211 -4.48 -7.54 0.97
C LYS A 211 -4.65 -6.03 1.20
N ARG A 212 -5.56 -5.65 2.12
CA ARG A 212 -5.89 -4.28 2.48
C ARG A 212 -5.20 -3.81 3.76
N MET A 213 -4.27 -4.62 4.30
CA MET A 213 -3.55 -4.35 5.55
C MET A 213 -4.43 -4.18 6.79
N ARG A 214 -5.65 -4.74 6.82
CA ARG A 214 -6.53 -4.71 7.99
C ARG A 214 -5.93 -5.42 9.18
N ASP A 215 -5.19 -6.50 8.92
CA ASP A 215 -4.36 -7.21 9.90
C ASP A 215 -3.31 -6.31 10.55
N SER A 216 -2.59 -5.55 9.73
CA SER A 216 -1.59 -4.58 10.20
C SER A 216 -2.23 -3.44 10.99
N GLU A 217 -3.39 -2.95 10.56
CA GLU A 217 -4.14 -1.93 11.28
C GLU A 217 -4.62 -2.44 12.63
N LEU A 218 -5.10 -3.70 12.72
CA LEU A 218 -5.51 -4.32 13.98
C LEU A 218 -4.38 -4.36 15.01
N VAL A 219 -3.18 -4.74 14.57
CA VAL A 219 -1.98 -4.72 15.44
C VAL A 219 -1.64 -3.31 15.87
N LEU A 220 -1.69 -2.34 14.94
CA LEU A 220 -1.44 -0.92 15.26
C LEU A 220 -2.48 -0.37 16.25
N ARG A 221 -3.76 -0.73 16.12
CA ARG A 221 -4.82 -0.38 17.07
C ARG A 221 -4.49 -0.88 18.46
N PHE A 222 -4.14 -2.16 18.58
CA PHE A 222 -3.76 -2.72 19.88
C PHE A 222 -2.56 -1.98 20.45
N LEU A 223 -1.52 -1.75 19.67
CA LEU A 223 -0.32 -1.03 20.09
C LEU A 223 -0.66 0.39 20.60
N ALA A 224 -1.50 1.11 19.89
CA ALA A 224 -1.90 2.47 20.26
C ALA A 224 -2.71 2.50 21.58
N TYR A 225 -3.65 1.58 21.74
CA TYR A 225 -4.46 1.47 22.95
C TYR A 225 -3.65 0.99 24.16
N ASP A 226 -2.80 -0.01 23.98
CA ASP A 226 -1.95 -0.54 25.06
C ASP A 226 -0.94 0.51 25.54
N LYS A 227 -0.40 1.29 24.61
CA LYS A 227 0.53 2.37 24.95
C LYS A 227 -0.14 3.47 25.76
N ASN A 228 -1.26 4.00 25.30
CA ASN A 228 -1.98 5.07 26.01
C ASN A 228 -3.42 5.28 25.52
N LEU A 229 -4.34 4.50 26.03
CA LEU A 229 -5.78 4.67 25.77
C LEU A 229 -6.31 6.07 26.14
N GLN A 230 -5.70 6.73 27.13
CA GLN A 230 -6.14 8.04 27.61
C GLN A 230 -5.91 9.17 26.61
N ASP A 231 -5.04 8.97 25.63
CA ASP A 231 -4.80 9.94 24.54
C ASP A 231 -5.87 9.87 23.44
N TYR A 232 -6.72 8.86 23.43
CA TYR A 232 -7.83 8.76 22.49
C TYR A 232 -8.88 9.83 22.73
N ARG A 233 -9.16 10.67 21.75
CA ARG A 233 -10.08 11.82 21.82
C ARG A 233 -11.30 11.68 20.89
N GLY A 234 -11.58 10.49 20.38
CA GLY A 234 -12.69 10.26 19.46
C GLY A 234 -12.30 10.32 17.98
N ASP A 235 -11.12 10.84 17.64
CA ASP A 235 -10.56 10.80 16.30
C ASP A 235 -9.60 9.62 16.17
N PHE A 236 -10.07 8.56 15.54
CA PHE A 236 -9.32 7.31 15.46
C PHE A 236 -8.13 7.40 14.52
N LYS A 237 -8.30 8.09 13.40
CA LYS A 237 -7.21 8.31 12.44
C LYS A 237 -6.05 9.07 13.07
N ASP A 238 -6.32 10.20 13.70
CA ASP A 238 -5.27 11.02 14.34
C ASP A 238 -4.59 10.24 15.48
N PHE A 239 -5.35 9.42 16.21
CA PHE A 239 -4.81 8.59 17.28
C PHE A 239 -3.80 7.56 16.72
N LEU A 240 -4.12 6.86 15.64
CA LEU A 240 -3.22 5.89 15.03
C LEU A 240 -2.02 6.58 14.36
N ASP A 241 -2.25 7.67 13.64
CA ASP A 241 -1.19 8.46 12.99
C ASP A 241 -0.19 9.01 14.01
N SER A 242 -0.69 9.55 15.13
CA SER A 242 0.15 10.09 16.21
C SER A 242 1.00 9.00 16.88
N ASN A 243 0.42 7.82 17.12
CA ASN A 243 1.16 6.70 17.66
C ASN A 243 2.21 6.17 16.68
N THR A 244 1.89 6.09 15.39
CA THR A 244 2.86 5.72 14.36
C THR A 244 4.04 6.70 14.35
N ARG A 245 3.78 8.01 14.28
CA ARG A 245 4.85 9.03 14.31
C ARG A 245 5.66 9.01 15.60
N TYR A 246 5.03 8.72 16.74
CA TYR A 246 5.73 8.58 18.00
C TYR A 246 6.80 7.50 17.90
N PHE A 247 6.48 6.30 17.44
CA PHE A 247 7.45 5.23 17.31
C PHE A 247 8.51 5.53 16.24
N GLU A 248 8.11 6.08 15.10
CA GLU A 248 9.03 6.38 14.00
C GLU A 248 10.04 7.48 14.33
N SER A 249 9.66 8.48 15.13
CA SER A 249 10.55 9.62 15.45
C SER A 249 11.83 9.22 16.21
N ASP A 250 11.81 8.09 16.91
CA ASP A 250 13.00 7.52 17.56
C ASP A 250 12.84 6.00 17.73
N TRP A 251 12.85 5.30 16.60
CA TRP A 251 12.66 3.86 16.58
C TRP A 251 13.67 3.10 17.44
N LYS A 252 14.94 3.47 17.37
CA LYS A 252 16.02 2.78 18.11
C LYS A 252 15.76 2.75 19.62
N ALA A 253 15.23 3.83 20.17
CA ALA A 253 14.90 3.91 21.59
C ALA A 253 13.56 3.20 21.93
N ARG A 254 12.68 3.02 20.95
CA ARG A 254 11.28 2.57 21.16
C ARG A 254 10.98 1.18 20.64
N GLU A 255 11.92 0.55 19.94
CA GLU A 255 11.77 -0.80 19.39
C GLU A 255 11.44 -1.85 20.47
N SER A 256 12.12 -1.75 21.64
CA SER A 256 11.85 -2.65 22.78
C SER A 256 10.42 -2.50 23.28
N GLN A 257 9.94 -1.25 23.43
CA GLN A 257 8.56 -0.98 23.84
C GLN A 257 7.53 -1.58 22.85
N ALA A 258 7.74 -1.40 21.55
CA ALA A 258 6.88 -1.99 20.54
C ALA A 258 6.87 -3.53 20.62
N THR A 259 8.04 -4.13 20.79
CA THR A 259 8.21 -5.58 20.92
C THR A 259 7.48 -6.13 22.15
N GLU A 260 7.56 -5.46 23.29
CA GLU A 260 6.83 -5.83 24.51
C GLU A 260 5.31 -5.77 24.31
N ILE A 261 4.83 -4.76 23.57
CA ILE A 261 3.41 -4.65 23.22
C ILE A 261 2.97 -5.81 22.32
N PHE A 262 3.78 -6.20 21.34
CA PHE A 262 3.49 -7.36 20.49
C PHE A 262 3.44 -8.67 21.30
N GLN A 263 4.31 -8.84 22.30
CA GLN A 263 4.27 -9.99 23.19
C GLN A 263 2.97 -10.02 24.01
N ARG A 264 2.51 -8.87 24.52
CA ARG A 264 1.22 -8.77 25.21
C ARG A 264 0.04 -9.10 24.31
N LEU A 265 0.08 -8.63 23.05
CA LEU A 265 -0.93 -9.00 22.05
C LEU A 265 -0.95 -10.52 21.84
N ASP A 266 0.21 -11.13 21.67
CA ASP A 266 0.33 -12.59 21.43
C ASP A 266 -0.22 -13.41 22.60
N LEU A 267 0.04 -12.96 23.84
CA LEU A 267 -0.54 -13.56 25.04
C LEU A 267 -2.07 -13.40 25.09
N ALA A 268 -2.57 -12.21 24.78
CA ALA A 268 -4.01 -11.93 24.77
C ALA A 268 -4.74 -12.78 23.72
N LEU A 269 -4.17 -12.90 22.52
CA LEU A 269 -4.68 -13.78 21.46
C LEU A 269 -4.69 -15.25 21.87
N GLY A 270 -3.61 -15.72 22.50
CA GLY A 270 -3.53 -17.08 23.02
C GLY A 270 -4.57 -17.39 24.11
N VAL A 271 -4.81 -16.45 25.01
CA VAL A 271 -5.86 -16.58 26.04
C VAL A 271 -7.25 -16.56 25.41
N ALA A 272 -7.51 -15.64 24.48
CA ALA A 272 -8.79 -15.55 23.78
C ALA A 272 -9.09 -16.86 23.01
N HIS A 273 -8.10 -17.40 22.33
CA HIS A 273 -8.26 -18.69 21.62
C HIS A 273 -8.56 -19.84 22.57
N LYS A 274 -7.90 -19.90 23.73
CA LYS A 274 -8.17 -20.93 24.75
C LYS A 274 -9.58 -20.85 25.32
N LEU A 275 -10.12 -19.65 25.48
CA LEU A 275 -11.46 -19.43 26.07
C LEU A 275 -12.58 -19.60 25.05
N PHE A 276 -12.39 -19.14 23.83
CA PHE A 276 -13.45 -19.02 22.83
C PHE A 276 -13.21 -19.88 21.57
N GLY A 277 -12.05 -20.54 21.46
CA GLY A 277 -11.69 -21.35 20.30
C GLY A 277 -11.71 -20.54 19.01
N HIS A 278 -12.31 -21.10 17.96
CA HIS A 278 -12.47 -20.44 16.67
C HIS A 278 -13.47 -19.27 16.64
N ASP A 279 -14.21 -19.04 17.73
CA ASP A 279 -15.12 -17.92 17.86
C ASP A 279 -14.47 -16.68 18.53
N ALA A 280 -13.19 -16.81 18.89
CA ALA A 280 -12.43 -15.67 19.38
C ALA A 280 -12.47 -14.53 18.35
N TYR A 281 -12.84 -13.34 18.81
CA TYR A 281 -12.97 -12.11 18.00
C TYR A 281 -14.08 -12.11 16.93
N LYS A 282 -14.96 -13.10 16.90
CA LYS A 282 -16.16 -13.04 16.08
C LYS A 282 -17.25 -12.24 16.77
N LYS A 283 -17.95 -11.43 15.98
CA LYS A 283 -19.14 -10.73 16.46
C LYS A 283 -20.28 -11.75 16.64
N TRP A 284 -20.79 -11.86 17.84
CA TRP A 284 -22.00 -12.65 18.06
C TRP A 284 -23.18 -11.89 17.46
N LEU A 285 -23.69 -12.40 16.36
CA LEU A 285 -24.95 -11.96 15.77
C LEU A 285 -26.00 -12.86 16.42
N GLY A 286 -26.65 -12.36 17.51
CA GLY A 286 -27.74 -13.09 18.15
C GLY A 286 -28.83 -13.45 17.13
N ASP A 287 -29.48 -14.61 17.37
CA ASP A 287 -30.67 -15.07 16.63
C ASP A 287 -31.80 -14.08 16.74
#